data_fc38678451a0e8039fbfaa271d8735cc
#
_entry.id   fc38678451a0e8039fbfaa271d8735cc
#
_cell.length_a   1.000
_cell.length_b   1.000
_cell.length_c   1.000
_cell.angle_alpha   90.00
_cell.angle_beta   90.00
_cell.angle_gamma   90.00
#
_symmetry.space_group_name_H-M   'P 1'
#
loop_
_entity.id
_entity.type
_entity.pdbx_description
1 polymer ?
#
loop_
_entity_poly.entity_id
_entity_poly.type
_entity_poly.pdbx_seq_one_letter_code
_entity_poly.pdbx_strand_id
1 'polypeptide(L)'
;TLRRSSAASDVYKRQLLDITGFSRFEVSGPNAEAWLNSVFATKLPAPGRARLAVALGHDGRLKGDLTLFNWGDGTWWIMGSYYLRRWHMRWFDDHMQDGVTIRDLGEEMAGFSLSGPNSRAVIERVTDGPVGDLSFMGCGNFDIGLTRAKVGRLSVTGEAGYEISCRMGDHIALRRMLLEAGADLGISEYGFNALLSLRLEKSYGIWSAEFTQGYTPGMTGMDRWIDWNKEAFVGREAALAERDGNGPAQRLVTLEVAADGADASGYEPVWSFGNKVGFVTSGGYGHTVGKSLAMALVNADLAEVGTDLTSHIVGVERDVKVIAPSPYDPAGAVMRG
;
A
#
# COMPACT_ATOMS: atom_id res chain seq x y z
N THR A 1 -23.05 17.22 16.29
CA THR A 1 -22.51 17.49 14.93
C THR A 1 -21.01 17.59 15.06
N LEU A 2 -20.30 16.52 14.79
CA LEU A 2 -18.85 16.54 14.60
C LEU A 2 -18.56 17.57 13.50
N ARG A 3 -17.91 18.67 13.86
CA ARG A 3 -17.41 19.64 12.87
C ARG A 3 -16.38 18.87 12.04
N ARG A 4 -16.77 18.49 10.84
CA ARG A 4 -15.86 17.98 9.81
C ARG A 4 -14.81 19.07 9.61
N SER A 5 -13.60 18.78 10.03
CA SER A 5 -12.52 19.77 10.04
C SER A 5 -12.18 20.16 8.61
N SER A 6 -12.25 21.45 8.27
CA SER A 6 -11.72 21.97 6.99
C SER A 6 -10.24 21.68 6.82
N ALA A 7 -9.50 21.47 7.93
CA ALA A 7 -8.12 21.02 7.93
C ALA A 7 -7.94 19.64 7.24
N ALA A 8 -8.95 18.78 7.27
CA ALA A 8 -8.85 17.49 6.59
C ALA A 8 -8.87 17.64 5.05
N SER A 9 -9.65 18.59 4.49
CA SER A 9 -9.65 18.85 3.04
C SER A 9 -8.37 19.52 2.54
N ASP A 10 -7.67 20.24 3.40
CA ASP A 10 -6.39 20.90 3.04
C ASP A 10 -5.23 19.89 3.05
N VAL A 11 -5.34 18.80 3.83
CA VAL A 11 -4.36 17.71 3.88
C VAL A 11 -4.20 17.01 2.52
N TYR A 12 -5.24 17.02 1.66
CA TYR A 12 -5.21 16.36 0.36
C TYR A 12 -4.35 17.05 -0.71
N LYS A 13 -3.91 18.29 -0.48
CA LYS A 13 -3.31 19.08 -1.57
C LYS A 13 -1.79 19.08 -1.59
N ARG A 14 -1.10 18.83 -0.44
CA ARG A 14 0.36 19.02 -0.34
C ARG A 14 0.88 18.34 0.93
N GLN A 15 1.43 17.10 0.82
CA GLN A 15 1.60 16.23 1.97
C GLN A 15 2.99 15.67 2.09
N LEU A 16 3.58 15.83 3.26
CA LEU A 16 4.80 15.16 3.65
C LEU A 16 4.52 14.23 4.83
N LEU A 17 4.74 12.93 4.64
CA LEU A 17 4.63 11.91 5.68
C LEU A 17 5.99 11.28 5.94
N ASP A 18 6.38 11.21 7.20
CA ASP A 18 7.52 10.42 7.62
C ASP A 18 7.20 8.93 7.52
N ILE A 19 7.92 8.21 6.65
CA ILE A 19 7.84 6.77 6.44
C ILE A 19 9.10 6.03 6.90
N THR A 20 9.87 6.65 7.80
CA THR A 20 11.09 6.05 8.37
C THR A 20 10.79 4.70 9.02
N GLY A 21 9.62 4.54 9.62
CA GLY A 21 9.19 3.29 10.23
C GLY A 21 8.95 2.12 9.26
N PHE A 22 8.90 2.31 7.96
CA PHE A 22 8.73 1.19 7.02
C PHE A 22 9.98 0.32 7.00
N SER A 23 9.79 -1.00 6.96
CA SER A 23 10.90 -1.94 6.80
C SER A 23 11.50 -1.83 5.41
N ARG A 24 12.82 -1.90 5.35
CA ARG A 24 13.61 -1.89 4.11
C ARG A 24 14.63 -3.01 4.19
N PHE A 25 14.59 -3.92 3.24
CA PHE A 25 15.56 -5.01 3.12
C PHE A 25 16.28 -4.84 1.78
N GLU A 26 17.60 -4.79 1.82
CA GLU A 26 18.44 -4.80 0.62
C GLU A 26 18.79 -6.23 0.26
N VAL A 27 18.53 -6.61 -0.97
CA VAL A 27 18.87 -7.93 -1.51
C VAL A 27 19.92 -7.76 -2.60
N SER A 28 20.98 -8.55 -2.53
CA SER A 28 22.09 -8.51 -3.47
C SER A 28 22.71 -9.91 -3.64
N GLY A 29 23.66 -10.01 -4.56
CA GLY A 29 24.39 -11.24 -4.86
C GLY A 29 24.03 -11.84 -6.21
N PRO A 30 24.84 -12.77 -6.71
CA PRO A 30 24.70 -13.35 -8.05
C PRO A 30 23.38 -14.10 -8.26
N ASN A 31 22.77 -14.62 -7.20
CA ASN A 31 21.51 -15.36 -7.24
C ASN A 31 20.31 -14.54 -6.72
N ALA A 32 20.46 -13.24 -6.46
CA ALA A 32 19.41 -12.38 -5.90
C ALA A 32 18.12 -12.39 -6.75
N GLU A 33 18.25 -12.20 -8.06
CA GLU A 33 17.09 -12.17 -8.98
C GLU A 33 16.37 -13.53 -9.03
N ALA A 34 17.10 -14.62 -9.12
CA ALA A 34 16.53 -15.96 -9.13
C ALA A 34 15.80 -16.27 -7.82
N TRP A 35 16.39 -15.90 -6.71
CA TRP A 35 15.78 -16.05 -5.39
C TRP A 35 14.50 -15.21 -5.26
N LEU A 36 14.54 -13.91 -5.59
CA LEU A 36 13.36 -13.06 -5.59
C LEU A 36 12.24 -13.64 -6.47
N ASN A 37 12.63 -14.19 -7.62
CA ASN A 37 11.68 -14.82 -8.52
C ASN A 37 11.05 -16.10 -7.94
N SER A 38 11.75 -16.83 -7.08
CA SER A 38 11.23 -18.05 -6.44
C SER A 38 10.35 -17.75 -5.22
N VAL A 39 10.62 -16.68 -4.46
CA VAL A 39 9.88 -16.37 -3.22
C VAL A 39 8.66 -15.49 -3.45
N PHE A 40 8.65 -14.64 -4.50
CA PHE A 40 7.50 -13.79 -4.80
C PHE A 40 6.66 -14.35 -5.93
N ALA A 41 5.36 -14.31 -5.77
CA ALA A 41 4.40 -14.75 -6.79
C ALA A 41 4.29 -13.76 -7.97
N THR A 42 4.72 -12.52 -7.79
CA THR A 42 4.62 -11.43 -8.75
C THR A 42 5.78 -11.48 -9.76
N LYS A 43 5.55 -11.03 -10.99
CA LYS A 43 6.62 -10.78 -11.96
C LYS A 43 7.58 -9.73 -11.42
N LEU A 44 8.88 -9.98 -11.47
CA LEU A 44 9.87 -9.02 -11.00
C LEU A 44 9.85 -7.71 -11.83
N PRO A 45 10.08 -6.56 -11.19
CA PRO A 45 10.21 -5.30 -11.91
C PRO A 45 11.51 -5.23 -12.71
N ALA A 46 11.46 -4.59 -13.88
CA ALA A 46 12.64 -4.28 -14.67
C ALA A 46 13.57 -3.28 -13.93
N PRO A 47 14.84 -3.14 -14.31
CA PRO A 47 15.74 -2.12 -13.77
C PRO A 47 15.12 -0.71 -13.82
N GLY A 48 15.25 0.06 -12.75
CA GLY A 48 14.66 1.38 -12.59
C GLY A 48 13.15 1.36 -12.32
N ARG A 49 12.58 0.22 -11.91
CA ARG A 49 11.14 0.06 -11.66
C ARG A 49 10.87 -0.52 -10.27
N ALA A 50 9.70 -0.17 -9.75
CA ALA A 50 9.11 -0.79 -8.58
C ALA A 50 7.85 -1.59 -8.94
N ARG A 51 7.45 -2.51 -8.08
CA ARG A 51 6.21 -3.29 -8.24
C ARG A 51 5.72 -3.79 -6.89
N LEU A 52 4.39 -3.79 -6.72
CA LEU A 52 3.76 -4.50 -5.61
C LEU A 52 4.04 -6.01 -5.76
N ALA A 53 4.50 -6.62 -4.69
CA ALA A 53 4.95 -8.01 -4.68
C ALA A 53 4.19 -8.83 -3.64
N VAL A 54 3.55 -9.90 -4.13
CA VAL A 54 2.79 -10.83 -3.31
C VAL A 54 3.70 -11.94 -2.84
N ALA A 55 3.86 -12.08 -1.53
CA ALA A 55 4.50 -13.20 -0.89
C ALA A 55 3.45 -14.14 -0.30
N LEU A 56 3.60 -15.44 -0.53
CA LEU A 56 2.67 -16.48 -0.08
C LEU A 56 3.37 -17.51 0.81
N GLY A 57 2.61 -18.10 1.73
CA GLY A 57 3.01 -19.35 2.37
C GLY A 57 2.69 -20.55 1.49
N HIS A 58 3.23 -21.73 1.84
CA HIS A 58 2.92 -22.98 1.15
C HIS A 58 1.42 -23.32 1.14
N ASP A 59 0.67 -22.77 2.09
CA ASP A 59 -0.79 -22.84 2.20
C ASP A 59 -1.56 -21.87 1.28
N GLY A 60 -0.86 -21.13 0.42
CA GLY A 60 -1.43 -20.13 -0.49
C GLY A 60 -1.90 -18.83 0.17
N ARG A 61 -1.70 -18.68 1.50
CA ARG A 61 -2.09 -17.48 2.23
C ARG A 61 -1.03 -16.39 2.15
N LEU A 62 -1.46 -15.14 2.29
CA LEU A 62 -0.58 -13.98 2.23
C LEU A 62 0.50 -14.03 3.31
N LYS A 63 1.70 -13.72 2.93
CA LYS A 63 2.86 -13.48 3.82
C LYS A 63 3.39 -12.05 3.71
N GLY A 64 2.96 -11.29 2.74
CA GLY A 64 3.29 -9.86 2.60
C GLY A 64 2.65 -9.26 1.36
N ASP A 65 2.31 -7.99 1.49
CA ASP A 65 1.94 -7.03 0.45
C ASP A 65 3.13 -6.06 0.26
N LEU A 66 4.27 -6.63 -0.14
CA LEU A 66 5.53 -5.93 -0.17
C LEU A 66 5.70 -5.14 -1.46
N THR A 67 6.58 -4.16 -1.47
CA THR A 67 7.00 -3.46 -2.68
C THR A 67 8.44 -3.82 -3.02
N LEU A 68 8.66 -4.35 -4.22
CA LEU A 68 9.99 -4.60 -4.76
C LEU A 68 10.45 -3.41 -5.58
N PHE A 69 11.70 -2.97 -5.33
CA PHE A 69 12.41 -2.00 -6.14
C PHE A 69 13.62 -2.66 -6.78
N ASN A 70 13.74 -2.53 -8.08
CA ASN A 70 14.96 -2.86 -8.82
C ASN A 70 15.67 -1.55 -9.16
N TRP A 71 16.72 -1.23 -8.42
CA TRP A 71 17.42 0.06 -8.56
C TRP A 71 18.27 0.19 -9.84
N GLY A 72 18.47 -0.92 -10.55
CA GLY A 72 19.29 -0.95 -11.78
C GLY A 72 20.81 -0.91 -11.53
N ASP A 73 21.22 -0.95 -10.27
CA ASP A 73 22.62 -0.94 -9.82
C ASP A 73 23.10 -2.30 -9.29
N GLY A 74 22.34 -3.36 -9.56
CA GLY A 74 22.59 -4.71 -9.05
C GLY A 74 22.00 -4.97 -7.66
N THR A 75 21.34 -3.97 -7.06
CA THR A 75 20.67 -4.11 -5.77
C THR A 75 19.14 -4.03 -5.91
N TRP A 76 18.47 -4.74 -5.02
CA TRP A 76 17.01 -4.75 -4.90
C TRP A 76 16.63 -4.31 -3.50
N TRP A 77 15.50 -3.61 -3.37
CA TRP A 77 14.89 -3.40 -2.06
C TRP A 77 13.53 -4.06 -1.99
N ILE A 78 13.26 -4.61 -0.80
CA ILE A 78 11.94 -5.06 -0.40
C ILE A 78 11.46 -4.09 0.68
N MET A 79 10.36 -3.39 0.44
CA MET A 79 9.73 -2.51 1.43
C MET A 79 8.42 -3.09 1.93
N GLY A 80 8.14 -2.91 3.21
CA GLY A 80 6.92 -3.41 3.85
C GLY A 80 6.62 -2.76 5.19
N SER A 81 5.64 -3.29 5.89
CA SER A 81 5.17 -2.78 7.17
C SER A 81 6.23 -2.91 8.27
N TYR A 82 6.40 -1.88 9.06
CA TYR A 82 7.36 -1.80 10.16
C TYR A 82 7.26 -2.96 11.18
N TYR A 83 6.07 -3.22 11.70
CA TYR A 83 5.89 -4.22 12.76
C TYR A 83 6.06 -5.67 12.28
N LEU A 84 6.16 -5.91 10.98
CA LEU A 84 6.48 -7.21 10.39
C LEU A 84 7.96 -7.39 10.07
N ARG A 85 8.81 -6.39 10.30
CA ARG A 85 10.23 -6.40 9.93
C ARG A 85 10.95 -7.69 10.33
N ARG A 86 10.87 -8.06 11.60
CA ARG A 86 11.51 -9.30 12.10
C ARG A 86 10.83 -10.57 11.61
N TRP A 87 9.52 -10.51 11.39
CA TRP A 87 8.77 -11.64 10.89
C TRP A 87 9.09 -11.91 9.42
N HIS A 88 9.16 -10.86 8.59
CA HIS A 88 9.60 -10.98 7.21
C HIS A 88 11.06 -11.46 7.11
N MET A 89 11.97 -10.93 7.96
CA MET A 89 13.36 -11.37 7.94
C MET A 89 13.49 -12.87 8.20
N ARG A 90 12.77 -13.41 9.20
CA ARG A 90 12.73 -14.87 9.44
C ARG A 90 12.17 -15.64 8.26
N TRP A 91 11.11 -15.12 7.63
CA TRP A 91 10.53 -15.77 6.45
C TRP A 91 11.51 -15.76 5.28
N PHE A 92 12.29 -14.70 5.09
CA PHE A 92 13.36 -14.65 4.09
C PHE A 92 14.48 -15.63 4.43
N ASP A 93 14.89 -15.72 5.69
CA ASP A 93 15.92 -16.66 6.14
C ASP A 93 15.51 -18.13 5.91
N ASP A 94 14.24 -18.48 6.14
CA ASP A 94 13.68 -19.81 5.89
C ASP A 94 13.73 -20.19 4.39
N HIS A 95 13.83 -19.22 3.49
CA HIS A 95 13.87 -19.42 2.03
C HIS A 95 15.23 -19.03 1.42
N MET A 96 16.25 -18.79 2.25
CA MET A 96 17.55 -18.31 1.80
C MET A 96 18.23 -19.34 0.86
N GLN A 97 18.97 -18.84 -0.11
CA GLN A 97 19.73 -19.62 -1.06
C GLN A 97 21.19 -19.15 -1.11
N ASP A 98 22.11 -20.01 -1.49
CA ASP A 98 23.51 -19.66 -1.70
C ASP A 98 23.64 -18.53 -2.73
N GLY A 99 24.58 -17.62 -2.50
CA GLY A 99 24.82 -16.49 -3.39
C GLY A 99 23.79 -15.35 -3.28
N VAL A 100 22.96 -15.36 -2.23
CA VAL A 100 22.04 -14.25 -1.88
C VAL A 100 22.46 -13.64 -0.57
N THR A 101 22.45 -12.32 -0.49
CA THR A 101 22.65 -11.56 0.73
C THR A 101 21.45 -10.66 0.96
N ILE A 102 20.91 -10.70 2.19
CA ILE A 102 19.84 -9.81 2.63
C ILE A 102 20.34 -8.98 3.81
N ARG A 103 20.17 -7.66 3.71
CA ARG A 103 20.47 -6.73 4.79
C ARG A 103 19.19 -6.02 5.22
N ASP A 104 18.95 -5.99 6.52
CA ASP A 104 17.91 -5.16 7.11
C ASP A 104 18.43 -3.74 7.29
N LEU A 105 17.86 -2.79 6.55
CA LEU A 105 18.26 -1.38 6.53
C LEU A 105 17.45 -0.49 7.49
N GLY A 106 16.58 -1.06 8.31
CA GLY A 106 15.62 -0.29 9.09
C GLY A 106 16.22 0.70 10.09
N GLU A 107 17.46 0.47 10.56
CA GLU A 107 18.18 1.40 11.44
C GLU A 107 19.12 2.35 10.66
N GLU A 108 19.38 2.06 9.40
CA GLU A 108 20.33 2.81 8.57
C GLU A 108 19.64 3.86 7.71
N MET A 109 18.37 3.61 7.36
CA MET A 109 17.64 4.41 6.38
C MET A 109 16.40 5.07 7.01
N ALA A 110 16.18 6.31 6.62
CA ALA A 110 14.96 7.07 6.89
C ALA A 110 14.22 7.37 5.59
N GLY A 111 13.01 7.90 5.66
CA GLY A 111 12.32 8.28 4.43
C GLY A 111 11.06 9.10 4.63
N PHE A 112 10.66 9.71 3.52
CA PHE A 112 9.46 10.52 3.42
C PHE A 112 8.61 10.09 2.22
N SER A 113 7.30 10.13 2.39
CA SER A 113 6.33 10.12 1.29
C SER A 113 5.90 11.57 1.04
N LEU A 114 6.21 12.07 -0.15
CA LEU A 114 5.78 13.39 -0.63
C LEU A 114 4.64 13.18 -1.62
N SER A 115 3.43 13.63 -1.30
CA SER A 115 2.23 13.39 -2.08
C SER A 115 1.46 14.67 -2.39
N GLY A 116 0.61 14.63 -3.41
CA GLY A 116 -0.27 15.73 -3.80
C GLY A 116 0.10 16.37 -5.14
N PRO A 117 -0.78 17.23 -5.68
CA PRO A 117 -0.66 17.76 -7.04
C PRO A 117 0.63 18.57 -7.28
N ASN A 118 1.25 19.13 -6.25
CA ASN A 118 2.49 19.87 -6.35
C ASN A 118 3.74 19.06 -5.95
N SER A 119 3.60 17.76 -5.67
CA SER A 119 4.72 16.91 -5.23
C SER A 119 5.87 16.91 -6.24
N ARG A 120 5.56 16.90 -7.52
CA ARG A 120 6.56 17.02 -8.60
C ARG A 120 7.34 18.34 -8.53
N ALA A 121 6.65 19.46 -8.41
CA ALA A 121 7.28 20.77 -8.33
C ALA A 121 8.17 20.90 -7.09
N VAL A 122 7.79 20.32 -5.95
CA VAL A 122 8.60 20.33 -4.74
C VAL A 122 9.89 19.51 -4.92
N ILE A 123 9.77 18.27 -5.41
CA ILE A 123 10.94 17.39 -5.52
C ILE A 123 11.94 17.90 -6.58
N GLU A 124 11.46 18.45 -7.69
CA GLU A 124 12.32 19.04 -8.73
C GLU A 124 13.13 20.25 -8.24
N ARG A 125 12.64 20.98 -7.23
CA ARG A 125 13.37 22.13 -6.64
C ARG A 125 14.57 21.71 -5.77
N VAL A 126 14.57 20.49 -5.28
CA VAL A 126 15.60 19.99 -4.34
C VAL A 126 16.51 18.93 -4.94
N THR A 127 16.23 18.50 -6.16
CA THR A 127 16.93 17.37 -6.79
C THR A 127 17.77 17.86 -7.97
N ASP A 128 19.01 17.42 -8.03
CA ASP A 128 19.85 17.56 -9.21
C ASP A 128 19.57 16.40 -10.17
N GLY A 129 18.86 16.68 -11.27
CA GLY A 129 18.55 15.69 -12.29
C GLY A 129 17.03 15.51 -12.54
N PRO A 130 16.67 14.66 -13.50
CA PRO A 130 15.31 14.57 -14.04
C PRO A 130 14.40 13.66 -13.19
N VAL A 131 14.31 13.91 -11.90
CA VAL A 131 13.42 13.12 -10.99
C VAL A 131 11.96 13.19 -11.41
N GLY A 132 11.53 14.30 -11.98
CA GLY A 132 10.18 14.49 -12.52
C GLY A 132 9.86 13.59 -13.73
N ASP A 133 10.86 13.08 -14.42
CA ASP A 133 10.69 12.18 -15.58
C ASP A 133 10.42 10.72 -15.17
N LEU A 134 10.54 10.40 -13.90
CA LEU A 134 10.14 9.09 -13.41
C LEU A 134 8.68 8.83 -13.75
N SER A 135 8.41 7.81 -14.55
CA SER A 135 7.04 7.33 -14.76
C SER A 135 6.48 6.69 -13.49
N PHE A 136 5.18 6.56 -13.38
CA PHE A 136 4.56 5.84 -12.25
C PHE A 136 5.18 4.45 -12.06
N MET A 137 5.53 4.11 -10.83
CA MET A 137 6.32 2.94 -10.44
C MET A 137 7.77 2.96 -10.99
N GLY A 138 8.27 4.11 -11.45
CA GLY A 138 9.69 4.31 -11.71
C GLY A 138 10.47 4.54 -10.42
N CYS A 139 11.75 4.16 -10.40
CA CYS A 139 12.64 4.44 -9.28
C CYS A 139 14.07 4.69 -9.75
N GLY A 140 14.85 5.39 -8.92
CA GLY A 140 16.24 5.71 -9.22
C GLY A 140 16.97 6.35 -8.05
N ASN A 141 18.26 6.57 -8.25
CA ASN A 141 19.15 7.26 -7.30
C ASN A 141 19.32 8.71 -7.73
N PHE A 142 19.09 9.66 -6.81
CA PHE A 142 19.17 11.09 -7.06
C PHE A 142 19.94 11.79 -5.95
N ASP A 143 20.62 12.87 -6.29
CA ASP A 143 21.22 13.75 -5.30
C ASP A 143 20.19 14.83 -4.90
N ILE A 144 19.91 14.92 -3.61
CA ILE A 144 19.00 15.91 -3.02
C ILE A 144 19.83 16.76 -2.07
N GLY A 145 20.25 17.93 -2.53
CA GLY A 145 21.27 18.71 -1.85
C GLY A 145 22.57 17.90 -1.70
N LEU A 146 23.01 17.67 -0.46
CA LEU A 146 24.20 16.86 -0.17
C LEU A 146 23.88 15.38 0.12
N THR A 147 22.62 14.97 -0.01
CA THR A 147 22.14 13.63 0.34
C THR A 147 21.94 12.80 -0.92
N ARG A 148 22.57 11.63 -0.97
CA ARG A 148 22.24 10.61 -1.97
C ARG A 148 21.00 9.88 -1.55
N ALA A 149 19.90 10.06 -2.29
CA ALA A 149 18.60 9.47 -1.99
C ALA A 149 18.18 8.42 -3.03
N LYS A 150 17.45 7.42 -2.58
CA LYS A 150 16.70 6.50 -3.43
C LYS A 150 15.27 7.01 -3.52
N VAL A 151 14.78 7.25 -4.74
CA VAL A 151 13.46 7.84 -5.00
C VAL A 151 12.63 6.90 -5.85
N GLY A 152 11.42 6.60 -5.39
CA GLY A 152 10.41 5.87 -6.14
C GLY A 152 9.19 6.73 -6.41
N ARG A 153 8.67 6.75 -7.64
CA ARG A 153 7.41 7.41 -7.96
C ARG A 153 6.24 6.47 -7.77
N LEU A 154 5.69 6.48 -6.57
CA LEU A 154 4.54 5.67 -6.18
C LEU A 154 3.69 6.41 -5.16
N SER A 155 2.49 5.90 -4.89
CA SER A 155 1.54 6.56 -4.02
C SER A 155 0.64 5.53 -3.32
N VAL A 156 0.50 5.69 -2.03
CA VAL A 156 -0.49 4.98 -1.20
C VAL A 156 -1.72 5.86 -0.92
N THR A 157 -1.61 7.16 -1.19
CA THR A 157 -2.72 8.12 -0.98
C THR A 157 -3.65 8.24 -2.18
N GLY A 158 -3.20 7.79 -3.37
CA GLY A 158 -3.92 7.97 -4.62
C GLY A 158 -3.62 9.29 -5.34
N GLU A 159 -2.83 10.17 -4.73
CA GLU A 159 -2.29 11.38 -5.35
C GLU A 159 -0.98 11.09 -6.08
N ALA A 160 -0.55 12.00 -6.96
CA ALA A 160 0.82 11.97 -7.46
C ALA A 160 1.81 12.04 -6.30
N GLY A 161 2.85 11.22 -6.30
CA GLY A 161 3.74 11.17 -5.14
C GLY A 161 5.07 10.50 -5.39
N TYR A 162 5.97 10.71 -4.43
CA TYR A 162 7.32 10.14 -4.39
C TYR A 162 7.62 9.62 -2.99
N GLU A 163 8.21 8.44 -2.93
CA GLU A 163 8.84 7.93 -1.72
C GLU A 163 10.34 8.17 -1.82
N ILE A 164 10.87 8.88 -0.85
CA ILE A 164 12.26 9.34 -0.81
C ILE A 164 12.93 8.68 0.38
N SER A 165 13.96 7.88 0.15
CA SER A 165 14.74 7.23 1.21
C SER A 165 16.17 7.77 1.22
N CYS A 166 16.65 8.13 2.41
CA CYS A 166 18.01 8.64 2.67
C CYS A 166 18.64 7.93 3.86
N ARG A 167 19.92 8.17 4.10
CA ARG A 167 20.58 7.70 5.32
C ARG A 167 19.92 8.35 6.55
N MET A 168 19.84 7.63 7.65
CA MET A 168 19.25 8.11 8.90
C MET A 168 19.85 9.45 9.37
N GLY A 169 21.17 9.64 9.20
CA GLY A 169 21.84 10.90 9.56
C GLY A 169 21.38 12.13 8.75
N ASP A 170 20.81 11.93 7.57
CA ASP A 170 20.36 13.00 6.67
C ASP A 170 18.88 13.34 6.85
N HIS A 171 18.15 12.59 7.67
CA HIS A 171 16.69 12.70 7.83
C HIS A 171 16.21 14.12 8.12
N ILE A 172 16.80 14.78 9.13
CA ILE A 172 16.40 16.14 9.53
C ILE A 172 16.70 17.18 8.43
N ALA A 173 17.84 17.03 7.77
CA ALA A 173 18.24 17.93 6.68
C ALA A 173 17.28 17.78 5.48
N LEU A 174 16.99 16.56 5.08
CA LEU A 174 16.04 16.26 3.99
C LEU A 174 14.63 16.80 4.31
N ARG A 175 14.15 16.57 5.54
CA ARG A 175 12.84 17.10 5.98
C ARG A 175 12.75 18.61 5.84
N ARG A 176 13.75 19.34 6.35
CA ARG A 176 13.81 20.80 6.26
C ARG A 176 13.82 21.27 4.82
N MET A 177 14.65 20.67 3.98
CA MET A 177 14.78 21.02 2.57
C MET A 177 13.46 20.84 1.82
N LEU A 178 12.74 19.72 2.03
CA LEU A 178 11.44 19.48 1.41
C LEU A 178 10.38 20.51 1.88
N LEU A 179 10.34 20.83 3.18
CA LEU A 179 9.40 21.80 3.73
C LEU A 179 9.69 23.23 3.23
N GLU A 180 10.95 23.63 3.16
CA GLU A 180 11.38 24.93 2.63
C GLU A 180 11.06 25.06 1.14
N ALA A 181 11.38 24.02 0.34
CA ALA A 181 11.09 24.01 -1.10
C ALA A 181 9.59 24.04 -1.43
N GLY A 182 8.75 23.53 -0.54
CA GLY A 182 7.30 23.50 -0.72
C GLY A 182 6.55 24.62 0.00
N ALA A 183 7.22 25.55 0.68
CA ALA A 183 6.59 26.53 1.56
C ALA A 183 5.58 27.44 0.84
N ASP A 184 5.94 27.99 -0.31
CA ASP A 184 5.07 28.79 -1.17
C ASP A 184 3.98 27.96 -1.87
N LEU A 185 4.20 26.65 -1.99
CA LEU A 185 3.23 25.70 -2.50
C LEU A 185 2.31 25.16 -1.39
N GLY A 186 2.53 25.55 -0.13
CA GLY A 186 1.74 25.23 1.07
C GLY A 186 1.90 23.79 1.52
N ILE A 187 3.09 23.22 1.41
CA ILE A 187 3.41 21.89 1.95
C ILE A 187 3.10 21.84 3.45
N SER A 188 2.54 20.73 3.91
CA SER A 188 2.31 20.47 5.32
C SER A 188 2.58 18.99 5.64
N GLU A 189 2.96 18.75 6.88
CA GLU A 189 3.09 17.38 7.37
C GLU A 189 1.73 16.83 7.78
N TYR A 190 1.56 15.52 7.60
CA TYR A 190 0.38 14.81 8.06
C TYR A 190 0.76 13.50 8.75
N GLY A 191 -0.16 12.98 9.56
CA GLY A 191 0.06 11.78 10.33
C GLY A 191 -0.56 10.54 9.69
N PHE A 192 -0.26 9.37 10.28
CA PHE A 192 -0.71 8.07 9.81
C PHE A 192 -2.24 7.94 9.77
N ASN A 193 -2.98 8.58 10.69
CA ASN A 193 -4.45 8.54 10.67
C ASN A 193 -5.04 9.17 9.40
N ALA A 194 -4.43 10.26 8.91
CA ALA A 194 -4.85 10.85 7.64
C ALA A 194 -4.53 9.93 6.45
N LEU A 195 -3.39 9.23 6.47
CA LEU A 195 -3.07 8.21 5.49
C LEU A 195 -4.12 7.10 5.45
N LEU A 196 -4.60 6.64 6.62
CA LEU A 196 -5.63 5.60 6.71
C LEU A 196 -6.96 6.02 6.06
N SER A 197 -7.34 7.31 6.16
CA SER A 197 -8.51 7.85 5.46
C SER A 197 -8.29 7.94 3.95
N LEU A 198 -7.13 8.45 3.52
CA LEU A 198 -6.78 8.61 2.09
C LEU A 198 -6.72 7.28 1.35
N ARG A 199 -6.04 6.27 1.91
CA ARG A 199 -5.93 4.94 1.29
C ARG A 199 -7.29 4.27 1.14
N LEU A 200 -8.24 4.56 2.07
CA LEU A 200 -9.59 3.99 2.04
C LEU A 200 -10.38 4.47 0.82
N GLU A 201 -10.22 5.74 0.42
CA GLU A 201 -10.82 6.30 -0.80
C GLU A 201 -10.29 5.64 -2.09
N LYS A 202 -9.12 4.98 -2.00
CA LYS A 202 -8.54 4.16 -3.08
C LYS A 202 -8.84 2.68 -2.94
N SER A 203 -9.51 2.26 -1.88
CA SER A 203 -9.71 0.84 -1.54
C SER A 203 -8.37 0.09 -1.44
N TYR A 204 -7.32 0.77 -0.98
CA TYR A 204 -6.02 0.14 -0.75
C TYR A 204 -6.03 -0.52 0.62
N GLY A 205 -5.81 -1.82 0.64
CA GLY A 205 -5.67 -2.60 1.87
C GLY A 205 -4.36 -2.34 2.58
N ILE A 206 -4.31 -2.71 3.84
CA ILE A 206 -3.10 -2.72 4.67
C ILE A 206 -2.95 -4.08 5.33
N TRP A 207 -1.71 -4.45 5.68
CA TRP A 207 -1.43 -5.74 6.30
C TRP A 207 -2.23 -6.00 7.59
N SER A 208 -2.37 -5.01 8.43
CA SER A 208 -3.05 -5.16 9.73
C SER A 208 -4.55 -5.41 9.64
N ALA A 209 -5.16 -5.26 8.47
CA ALA A 209 -6.60 -5.36 8.27
C ALA A 209 -6.96 -6.26 7.08
N GLU A 210 -6.63 -5.87 5.86
CA GLU A 210 -7.07 -6.52 4.63
C GLU A 210 -6.11 -7.60 4.12
N PHE A 211 -4.81 -7.50 4.44
CA PHE A 211 -3.78 -8.38 3.85
C PHE A 211 -3.11 -9.30 4.87
N THR A 212 -3.82 -9.65 5.95
CA THR A 212 -3.28 -10.53 6.99
C THR A 212 -2.99 -11.94 6.48
N GLN A 213 -2.14 -12.67 7.20
CA GLN A 213 -1.82 -14.08 6.91
C GLN A 213 -3.02 -15.05 7.01
N GLY A 214 -4.19 -14.57 7.42
CA GLY A 214 -5.43 -15.33 7.42
C GLY A 214 -6.09 -15.43 6.05
N TYR A 215 -5.69 -14.62 5.10
CA TYR A 215 -6.37 -14.45 3.82
C TYR A 215 -5.54 -14.95 2.64
N THR A 216 -6.24 -15.29 1.57
CA THR A 216 -5.63 -15.66 0.29
C THR A 216 -5.62 -14.45 -0.67
N PRO A 217 -4.80 -14.47 -1.73
CA PRO A 217 -4.85 -13.44 -2.77
C PRO A 217 -6.23 -13.32 -3.43
N GLY A 218 -6.93 -14.44 -3.65
CA GLY A 218 -8.28 -14.45 -4.23
C GLY A 218 -9.31 -13.76 -3.35
N MET A 219 -9.21 -13.90 -2.02
CA MET A 219 -10.06 -13.20 -1.08
C MET A 219 -9.88 -11.68 -1.15
N THR A 220 -8.65 -11.21 -1.33
CA THR A 220 -8.28 -9.80 -1.17
C THR A 220 -8.10 -9.06 -2.50
N GLY A 221 -8.26 -9.74 -3.63
CA GLY A 221 -8.01 -9.19 -4.96
C GLY A 221 -6.53 -8.97 -5.28
N MET A 222 -5.62 -9.57 -4.46
CA MET A 222 -4.18 -9.55 -4.70
C MET A 222 -3.75 -10.55 -5.79
N ASP A 223 -4.61 -11.47 -6.17
CA ASP A 223 -4.42 -12.44 -7.25
C ASP A 223 -4.11 -11.79 -8.61
N ARG A 224 -4.60 -10.58 -8.87
CA ARG A 224 -4.27 -9.77 -10.06
C ARG A 224 -2.78 -9.41 -10.17
N TRP A 225 -2.02 -9.51 -9.06
CA TRP A 225 -0.60 -9.22 -9.01
C TRP A 225 0.26 -10.48 -9.14
N ILE A 226 -0.34 -11.67 -9.15
CA ILE A 226 0.35 -12.95 -9.34
C ILE A 226 0.66 -13.13 -10.83
N ASP A 227 1.90 -13.47 -11.12
CA ASP A 227 2.29 -13.93 -12.46
C ASP A 227 2.03 -15.43 -12.58
N TRP A 228 0.87 -15.77 -13.07
CA TRP A 228 0.42 -17.16 -13.23
C TRP A 228 1.23 -17.96 -14.25
N ASN A 229 2.05 -17.30 -15.10
CA ASN A 229 2.92 -17.95 -16.07
C ASN A 229 4.25 -18.42 -15.45
N LYS A 230 4.55 -18.05 -14.20
CA LYS A 230 5.75 -18.55 -13.53
C LYS A 230 5.63 -20.03 -13.26
N GLU A 231 6.70 -20.76 -13.54
CA GLU A 231 6.76 -22.23 -13.33
C GLU A 231 6.71 -22.57 -11.84
N ALA A 232 7.36 -21.75 -10.99
CA ALA A 232 7.44 -21.99 -9.55
C ALA A 232 7.50 -20.69 -8.75
N PHE A 233 6.85 -20.68 -7.61
CA PHE A 233 7.01 -19.73 -6.50
C PHE A 233 6.39 -20.33 -5.23
N VAL A 234 6.77 -19.83 -4.06
CA VAL A 234 6.23 -20.34 -2.79
C VAL A 234 4.70 -20.18 -2.76
N GLY A 235 3.99 -21.28 -2.48
CA GLY A 235 2.52 -21.30 -2.39
C GLY A 235 1.77 -21.42 -3.71
N ARG A 236 2.47 -21.64 -4.84
CA ARG A 236 1.84 -21.71 -6.17
C ARG A 236 0.75 -22.76 -6.28
N GLU A 237 1.00 -23.98 -5.80
CA GLU A 237 0.03 -25.08 -5.89
C GLU A 237 -1.28 -24.76 -5.17
N ALA A 238 -1.21 -24.25 -3.95
CA ALA A 238 -2.38 -23.87 -3.17
C ALA A 238 -3.14 -22.69 -3.79
N ALA A 239 -2.41 -21.69 -4.32
CA ALA A 239 -3.02 -20.55 -5.01
C ALA A 239 -3.72 -20.95 -6.32
N LEU A 240 -3.14 -21.92 -7.08
CA LEU A 240 -3.77 -22.48 -8.27
C LEU A 240 -5.01 -23.32 -7.90
N ALA A 241 -4.94 -24.09 -6.82
CA ALA A 241 -6.08 -24.89 -6.37
C ALA A 241 -7.29 -24.02 -5.99
N GLU A 242 -7.08 -22.84 -5.37
CA GLU A 242 -8.15 -21.88 -5.11
C GLU A 242 -8.68 -21.28 -6.43
N ARG A 243 -7.79 -20.79 -7.30
CA ARG A 243 -8.17 -20.11 -8.55
C ARG A 243 -8.96 -21.01 -9.50
N ASP A 244 -8.47 -22.24 -9.68
CA ASP A 244 -9.01 -23.20 -10.66
C ASP A 244 -10.16 -24.05 -10.08
N GLY A 245 -10.39 -23.95 -8.76
CA GLY A 245 -11.49 -24.59 -8.05
C GLY A 245 -12.73 -23.70 -7.94
N ASN A 246 -13.31 -23.65 -6.74
CA ASN A 246 -14.53 -22.85 -6.48
C ASN A 246 -14.24 -21.36 -6.21
N GLY A 247 -12.98 -20.94 -6.23
CA GLY A 247 -12.57 -19.61 -5.80
C GLY A 247 -12.66 -19.43 -4.28
N PRO A 248 -12.40 -18.21 -3.78
CA PRO A 248 -12.46 -17.93 -2.36
C PRO A 248 -13.89 -17.87 -1.84
N ALA A 249 -14.12 -18.36 -0.61
CA ALA A 249 -15.45 -18.33 0.03
C ALA A 249 -15.89 -16.90 0.40
N GLN A 250 -14.94 -15.99 0.61
CA GLN A 250 -15.18 -14.58 0.91
C GLN A 250 -14.37 -13.69 -0.03
N ARG A 251 -14.86 -12.46 -0.22
CA ARG A 251 -14.15 -11.44 -1.02
C ARG A 251 -14.12 -10.11 -0.29
N LEU A 252 -13.03 -9.41 -0.45
CA LEU A 252 -12.86 -8.04 0.01
C LEU A 252 -13.63 -7.10 -0.92
N VAL A 253 -14.51 -6.30 -0.32
CA VAL A 253 -15.33 -5.30 -1.03
C VAL A 253 -15.13 -3.93 -0.43
N THR A 254 -15.48 -2.89 -1.18
CA THR A 254 -15.63 -1.53 -0.70
C THR A 254 -17.09 -1.24 -0.46
N LEU A 255 -17.41 -0.67 0.68
CA LEU A 255 -18.77 -0.32 1.11
C LEU A 255 -18.90 1.20 1.22
N GLU A 256 -20.00 1.73 0.70
CA GLU A 256 -20.53 3.03 1.11
C GLU A 256 -21.43 2.79 2.32
N VAL A 257 -21.26 3.59 3.37
CA VAL A 257 -21.96 3.43 4.64
C VAL A 257 -22.91 4.60 4.86
N ALA A 258 -24.19 4.32 5.12
CA ALA A 258 -25.17 5.34 5.54
C ALA A 258 -24.92 5.78 6.99
N ALA A 259 -23.75 6.36 7.24
CA ALA A 259 -23.30 6.76 8.57
C ALA A 259 -24.02 8.03 9.04
N ASP A 260 -24.40 8.02 10.33
CA ASP A 260 -24.93 9.17 11.04
C ASP A 260 -24.25 9.25 12.41
N GLY A 261 -23.37 10.23 12.57
CA GLY A 261 -22.66 10.48 13.82
C GLY A 261 -21.43 9.61 14.09
N ALA A 262 -21.30 8.43 13.45
CA ALA A 262 -20.15 7.55 13.60
C ALA A 262 -19.87 6.79 12.30
N ASP A 263 -18.59 6.71 11.90
CA ASP A 263 -18.12 5.87 10.80
C ASP A 263 -17.81 4.45 11.31
N ALA A 264 -17.79 3.46 10.42
CA ALA A 264 -17.23 2.16 10.72
C ALA A 264 -15.72 2.27 10.99
N SER A 265 -15.16 1.40 11.79
CA SER A 265 -13.75 1.43 12.17
C SER A 265 -13.00 0.12 11.92
N GLY A 266 -13.71 -0.99 12.00
CA GLY A 266 -13.20 -2.34 11.82
C GLY A 266 -13.84 -3.32 12.82
N TYR A 267 -14.00 -4.56 12.37
CA TYR A 267 -14.63 -5.69 13.07
C TYR A 267 -16.15 -5.59 13.26
N GLU A 268 -16.82 -4.55 12.78
CA GLU A 268 -18.28 -4.49 12.74
C GLU A 268 -18.82 -5.63 11.87
N PRO A 269 -19.84 -6.37 12.35
CA PRO A 269 -20.43 -7.45 11.57
C PRO A 269 -21.25 -6.90 10.40
N VAL A 270 -21.16 -7.59 9.25
CA VAL A 270 -21.97 -7.31 8.07
C VAL A 270 -23.04 -8.38 7.94
N TRP A 271 -24.26 -7.94 7.65
CA TRP A 271 -25.46 -8.78 7.65
C TRP A 271 -26.20 -8.71 6.30
N SER A 272 -26.86 -9.82 5.98
CA SER A 272 -27.83 -9.91 4.89
C SER A 272 -29.02 -10.74 5.35
N PHE A 273 -30.23 -10.16 5.29
CA PHE A 273 -31.48 -10.81 5.75
C PHE A 273 -31.36 -11.48 7.13
N GLY A 274 -30.74 -10.80 8.09
CA GLY A 274 -30.55 -11.28 9.47
C GLY A 274 -29.45 -12.32 9.67
N ASN A 275 -28.73 -12.73 8.61
CA ASN A 275 -27.59 -13.64 8.70
C ASN A 275 -26.28 -12.84 8.64
N LYS A 276 -25.31 -13.18 9.51
CA LYS A 276 -23.98 -12.64 9.44
C LYS A 276 -23.27 -13.18 8.20
N VAL A 277 -22.89 -12.31 7.28
CA VAL A 277 -22.26 -12.66 6.00
C VAL A 277 -20.82 -12.17 5.87
N GLY A 278 -20.34 -11.41 6.86
CA GLY A 278 -18.98 -10.88 6.82
C GLY A 278 -18.67 -9.95 7.98
N PHE A 279 -17.62 -9.17 7.83
CA PHE A 279 -17.23 -8.14 8.80
C PHE A 279 -16.42 -7.04 8.11
N VAL A 280 -16.48 -5.84 8.68
CA VAL A 280 -15.68 -4.69 8.27
C VAL A 280 -14.23 -4.94 8.66
N THR A 281 -13.31 -4.72 7.74
CA THR A 281 -11.85 -4.80 8.01
C THR A 281 -11.29 -3.44 8.40
N SER A 282 -11.77 -2.38 7.76
CA SER A 282 -11.43 -1.00 8.09
C SER A 282 -12.50 -0.05 7.58
N GLY A 283 -12.63 1.11 8.22
CA GLY A 283 -13.60 2.12 7.82
C GLY A 283 -13.20 3.52 8.26
N GLY A 284 -13.95 4.50 7.79
CA GLY A 284 -13.74 5.91 8.10
C GLY A 284 -14.42 6.82 7.10
N TYR A 285 -14.22 8.12 7.27
CA TYR A 285 -14.77 9.11 6.36
C TYR A 285 -13.79 9.43 5.23
N GLY A 286 -14.24 9.28 3.99
CA GLY A 286 -13.53 9.71 2.79
C GLY A 286 -13.79 11.20 2.54
N HIS A 287 -12.83 12.04 2.89
CA HIS A 287 -13.00 13.48 2.86
C HIS A 287 -13.09 14.05 1.44
N THR A 288 -12.40 13.44 0.46
CA THR A 288 -12.45 13.86 -0.95
C THR A 288 -13.76 13.46 -1.59
N VAL A 289 -14.19 12.22 -1.38
CA VAL A 289 -15.45 11.71 -1.95
C VAL A 289 -16.68 12.15 -1.17
N GLY A 290 -16.50 12.69 0.05
CA GLY A 290 -17.58 13.23 0.88
C GLY A 290 -18.51 12.17 1.48
N LYS A 291 -18.03 10.91 1.64
CA LYS A 291 -18.84 9.76 2.07
C LYS A 291 -18.15 8.97 3.18
N SER A 292 -18.94 8.32 4.02
CA SER A 292 -18.44 7.27 4.90
C SER A 292 -18.18 6.00 4.09
N LEU A 293 -16.98 5.45 4.23
CA LEU A 293 -16.51 4.28 3.49
C LEU A 293 -16.06 3.19 4.45
N ALA A 294 -16.17 1.96 4.02
CA ALA A 294 -15.54 0.83 4.68
C ALA A 294 -14.99 -0.18 3.66
N MET A 295 -14.04 -0.99 4.08
CA MET A 295 -13.68 -2.22 3.41
C MET A 295 -14.15 -3.38 4.28
N ALA A 296 -14.62 -4.44 3.65
CA ALA A 296 -15.16 -5.59 4.37
C ALA A 296 -14.87 -6.89 3.62
N LEU A 297 -14.67 -7.98 4.37
CA LEU A 297 -14.76 -9.33 3.83
C LEU A 297 -16.20 -9.81 3.95
N VAL A 298 -16.81 -10.15 2.83
CA VAL A 298 -18.16 -10.68 2.74
C VAL A 298 -18.18 -12.01 1.98
N ASN A 299 -19.21 -12.82 2.16
CA ASN A 299 -19.40 -14.02 1.36
C ASN A 299 -19.30 -13.68 -0.14
N ALA A 300 -18.65 -14.55 -0.90
CA ALA A 300 -18.29 -14.26 -2.30
C ALA A 300 -19.51 -14.01 -3.20
N ASP A 301 -20.64 -14.66 -2.92
CA ASP A 301 -21.93 -14.48 -3.62
C ASP A 301 -22.60 -13.13 -3.37
N LEU A 302 -22.16 -12.39 -2.34
CA LEU A 302 -22.67 -11.05 -1.97
C LEU A 302 -21.67 -9.93 -2.33
N ALA A 303 -20.59 -10.24 -3.01
CA ALA A 303 -19.52 -9.27 -3.31
C ALA A 303 -19.78 -8.43 -4.58
N GLU A 304 -20.93 -8.59 -5.24
CA GLU A 304 -21.27 -7.84 -6.46
C GLU A 304 -21.56 -6.37 -6.15
N VAL A 305 -21.07 -5.47 -7.01
CA VAL A 305 -21.34 -4.02 -6.90
C VAL A 305 -22.84 -3.76 -7.01
N GLY A 306 -23.37 -2.99 -6.07
CA GLY A 306 -24.78 -2.69 -5.96
C GLY A 306 -25.53 -3.50 -4.90
N THR A 307 -24.89 -4.54 -4.34
CA THR A 307 -25.50 -5.36 -3.27
C THR A 307 -25.76 -4.50 -2.03
N ASP A 308 -27.01 -4.53 -1.55
CA ASP A 308 -27.43 -3.87 -0.31
C ASP A 308 -27.26 -4.84 0.88
N LEU A 309 -26.61 -4.37 1.93
CA LEU A 309 -26.30 -5.10 3.16
C LEU A 309 -26.56 -4.18 4.36
N THR A 310 -26.40 -4.68 5.58
CA THR A 310 -26.41 -3.85 6.79
C THR A 310 -25.17 -4.11 7.65
N SER A 311 -24.80 -3.15 8.49
CA SER A 311 -23.74 -3.28 9.47
C SER A 311 -24.07 -2.60 10.78
N HIS A 312 -23.70 -3.17 11.90
CA HIS A 312 -23.90 -2.56 13.22
C HIS A 312 -22.72 -1.68 13.58
N ILE A 313 -22.94 -0.37 13.54
CA ILE A 313 -21.92 0.62 13.87
C ILE A 313 -22.27 1.30 15.19
N VAL A 314 -21.44 1.15 16.22
CA VAL A 314 -21.68 1.66 17.56
C VAL A 314 -23.09 1.25 18.08
N GLY A 315 -23.46 -0.01 17.85
CA GLY A 315 -24.72 -0.58 18.31
C GLY A 315 -25.97 -0.19 17.50
N VAL A 316 -25.81 0.54 16.40
CA VAL A 316 -26.91 0.94 15.51
C VAL A 316 -26.76 0.27 14.16
N GLU A 317 -27.83 -0.38 13.69
CA GLU A 317 -27.87 -0.94 12.34
C GLU A 317 -27.90 0.19 11.31
N ARG A 318 -27.01 0.09 10.32
CA ARG A 318 -26.84 1.04 9.23
C ARG A 318 -26.87 0.33 7.90
N ASP A 319 -27.51 0.93 6.91
CA ASP A 319 -27.47 0.45 5.55
C ASP A 319 -26.05 0.62 5.00
N VAL A 320 -25.54 -0.40 4.32
CA VAL A 320 -24.28 -0.36 3.59
C VAL A 320 -24.48 -0.93 2.19
N LYS A 321 -23.77 -0.37 1.22
CA LYS A 321 -23.86 -0.82 -0.17
C LYS A 321 -22.49 -1.16 -0.71
N VAL A 322 -22.36 -2.30 -1.37
CA VAL A 322 -21.14 -2.65 -2.12
C VAL A 322 -20.98 -1.69 -3.29
N ILE A 323 -19.88 -0.98 -3.35
CA ILE A 323 -19.55 -0.04 -4.42
C ILE A 323 -18.29 -0.48 -5.18
N ALA A 324 -18.11 0.08 -6.38
CA ALA A 324 -16.88 -0.12 -7.12
C ALA A 324 -15.66 0.33 -6.30
N PRO A 325 -14.53 -0.41 -6.34
CA PRO A 325 -13.32 -0.02 -5.63
C PRO A 325 -12.75 1.29 -6.17
N SER A 326 -11.94 1.96 -5.35
CA SER A 326 -11.33 3.25 -5.67
C SER A 326 -12.34 4.34 -6.01
N PRO A 327 -13.27 4.71 -5.10
CA PRO A 327 -14.25 5.76 -5.37
C PRO A 327 -13.62 7.13 -5.66
N TYR A 328 -12.39 7.37 -5.20
CA TYR A 328 -11.56 8.49 -5.64
C TYR A 328 -10.66 8.08 -6.81
N ASP A 329 -10.69 8.83 -7.90
CA ASP A 329 -9.88 8.63 -9.10
C ASP A 329 -9.81 7.14 -9.55
N PRO A 330 -10.94 6.53 -9.95
CA PRO A 330 -10.99 5.09 -10.27
C PRO A 330 -10.00 4.66 -11.36
N ALA A 331 -9.72 5.56 -12.31
CA ALA A 331 -8.77 5.31 -13.39
C ALA A 331 -7.30 5.47 -12.96
N GLY A 332 -7.04 6.04 -11.77
CA GLY A 332 -5.68 6.34 -11.30
C GLY A 332 -4.99 7.42 -12.14
N ALA A 333 -5.74 8.33 -12.75
CA ALA A 333 -5.19 9.39 -13.61
C ALA A 333 -4.39 10.41 -12.80
N VAL A 334 -4.92 10.82 -11.64
CA VAL A 334 -4.26 11.77 -10.71
C VAL A 334 -2.94 11.17 -10.19
N MET A 335 -2.95 9.92 -9.80
CA MET A 335 -1.77 9.23 -9.28
C MET A 335 -0.67 9.05 -10.34
N ARG A 336 -1.07 8.84 -11.59
CA ARG A 336 -0.12 8.64 -12.71
C ARG A 336 0.41 9.95 -13.28
N GLY A 337 -0.31 11.06 -13.10
CA GLY A 337 0.04 12.46 -13.33
C GLY A 337 0.61 12.82 -14.66
#